data_abab69c2d50c9531aa3b40e9afc6f488
#
_entry.id   abab69c2d50c9531aa3b40e9afc6f488
#
_cell.length_a   1.000
_cell.length_b   1.000
_cell.length_c   1.000
_cell.angle_alpha   90.00
_cell.angle_beta   90.00
_cell.angle_gamma   90.00
#
_symmetry.space_group_name_H-M   'P 1'
#
loop_
_entity.id
_entity.type
_entity.pdbx_description
1 polymer ?
#
loop_
_entity_poly.entity_id
_entity_poly.type
_entity_poly.pdbx_seq_one_letter_code
_entity_poly.pdbx_strand_id
1 'polypeptide(L)'
;MQNCSRRELLMAGLGVAAASRFAVADSAGELPGLSLKEVSTRIRSKKLSPVELTEACLSQIKTYNPKINAWITVMREKALEQAKVLEKEQASGTFRSPLHGIPIGVKDSIDTVGVRTTAASAVYEYRFPSEDAEVVRRLKAAGAIVIGKCNMHEFDAGTTSAVSYWGPVRNPWNLERVPGGASGGSAAAVAMSNCFAALGTDSSGAIRTPAGYCGVVGFKPTYGRVSLRGIIPFAWSLDHCGPMARTVEDAAMVLQQIAGYDHLDIDSVDKPVPNYLTGIGAPISGFRIGLAPQFFDHLDDEVAKAIDEAIALLNKLTKGSHEVSLPSLLKAGVGAEVSAYHETVRGVNGGGYEPSTARVFPTAADTTRAADYIRGWRELQLIRRTVNEDVFEKQKVDVLIAPTSRHLAQTVEEALAPAGGAGGGRGGGGGRGGAAATGAATPAEAPSAPKFDPEENTRPFNAYGLPVMSLPCGFTKDGMPIGMQISGPLFGEVNVIALAHAYQEATEWHKRKPPLQPDTKVPVLSKTASEQTGG
;
A
#
# COMPACT_ATOMS: atom_id res chain seq x y z
N MET A 1 53.12 -15.72 -41.41
CA MET A 1 52.27 -14.64 -40.96
C MET A 1 51.10 -14.54 -41.92
N GLN A 2 49.94 -15.10 -41.58
CA GLN A 2 48.74 -15.05 -42.43
C GLN A 2 48.07 -13.71 -42.24
N ASN A 3 47.89 -12.96 -43.35
CA ASN A 3 47.19 -11.69 -43.38
C ASN A 3 45.68 -11.92 -43.20
N CYS A 4 45.16 -11.61 -42.05
CA CYS A 4 43.71 -11.56 -41.81
C CYS A 4 43.12 -10.35 -42.55
N SER A 5 42.12 -10.55 -43.38
CA SER A 5 41.55 -9.48 -44.23
C SER A 5 40.63 -8.55 -43.42
N ARG A 6 40.58 -7.27 -43.82
CA ARG A 6 39.64 -6.28 -43.19
C ARG A 6 38.18 -6.74 -43.16
N ARG A 7 37.80 -7.65 -44.06
CA ARG A 7 36.45 -8.19 -44.17
C ARG A 7 36.13 -9.20 -43.04
N GLU A 8 37.14 -9.98 -42.60
CA GLU A 8 36.99 -10.94 -41.46
C GLU A 8 36.92 -10.25 -40.12
N LEU A 9 37.63 -9.12 -39.94
CA LEU A 9 37.52 -8.27 -38.76
C LEU A 9 36.16 -7.57 -38.65
N LEU A 10 35.56 -7.16 -39.77
CA LEU A 10 34.22 -6.56 -39.82
C LEU A 10 33.11 -7.60 -39.49
N MET A 11 33.27 -8.84 -39.96
CA MET A 11 32.28 -9.91 -39.66
C MET A 11 32.40 -10.41 -38.24
N ALA A 12 33.59 -10.44 -37.63
CA ALA A 12 33.77 -10.77 -36.23
C ALA A 12 33.18 -9.67 -35.29
N GLY A 13 33.32 -8.40 -35.65
CA GLY A 13 32.72 -7.26 -34.93
C GLY A 13 31.20 -7.22 -34.99
N LEU A 14 30.59 -7.61 -36.11
CA LEU A 14 29.13 -7.71 -36.26
C LEU A 14 28.55 -8.91 -35.52
N GLY A 15 29.27 -10.02 -35.43
CA GLY A 15 28.85 -11.22 -34.67
C GLY A 15 28.82 -10.98 -33.17
N VAL A 16 29.79 -10.26 -32.61
CA VAL A 16 29.83 -9.93 -31.17
C VAL A 16 28.76 -8.90 -30.81
N ALA A 17 28.47 -7.91 -31.66
CA ALA A 17 27.42 -6.94 -31.42
C ALA A 17 26.00 -7.55 -31.53
N ALA A 18 25.82 -8.56 -32.40
CA ALA A 18 24.56 -9.29 -32.53
C ALA A 18 24.33 -10.27 -31.33
N ALA A 19 25.38 -10.98 -30.89
CA ALA A 19 25.29 -11.87 -29.74
C ALA A 19 25.00 -11.13 -28.44
N SER A 20 25.55 -9.92 -28.24
CA SER A 20 25.24 -9.10 -27.05
C SER A 20 23.80 -8.56 -27.07
N ARG A 21 23.20 -8.32 -28.25
CA ARG A 21 21.79 -7.91 -28.37
C ARG A 21 20.81 -9.07 -28.11
N PHE A 22 21.15 -10.30 -28.46
CA PHE A 22 20.31 -11.46 -28.18
C PHE A 22 20.36 -11.86 -26.67
N ALA A 23 21.52 -11.75 -26.03
CA ALA A 23 21.66 -11.97 -24.57
C ALA A 23 20.90 -10.91 -23.74
N VAL A 24 20.83 -9.65 -24.23
CA VAL A 24 20.06 -8.57 -23.59
C VAL A 24 18.55 -8.78 -23.74
N ALA A 25 18.07 -9.38 -24.84
CA ALA A 25 16.64 -9.63 -25.04
C ALA A 25 16.07 -10.71 -24.10
N ASP A 26 16.83 -11.77 -23.82
CA ASP A 26 16.43 -12.82 -22.86
C ASP A 26 16.47 -12.33 -21.40
N SER A 27 17.42 -11.47 -21.05
CA SER A 27 17.52 -10.89 -19.71
C SER A 27 16.43 -9.85 -19.39
N ALA A 28 15.94 -9.11 -20.40
CA ALA A 28 14.90 -8.09 -20.21
C ALA A 28 13.56 -8.69 -19.77
N GLY A 29 13.22 -9.92 -20.16
CA GLY A 29 12.01 -10.63 -19.74
C GLY A 29 12.05 -11.11 -18.28
N GLU A 30 13.24 -11.36 -17.73
CA GLU A 30 13.42 -11.86 -16.35
C GLU A 30 13.53 -10.72 -15.33
N LEU A 31 14.02 -9.54 -15.71
CA LEU A 31 14.32 -8.43 -14.79
C LEU A 31 13.17 -8.03 -13.88
N PRO A 32 11.92 -7.89 -14.36
CA PRO A 32 10.80 -7.52 -13.49
C PRO A 32 10.46 -8.56 -12.43
N GLY A 33 10.89 -9.80 -12.60
CA GLY A 33 10.68 -10.90 -11.65
C GLY A 33 11.64 -10.92 -10.46
N LEU A 34 12.76 -10.18 -10.53
CA LEU A 34 13.78 -10.10 -9.48
C LEU A 34 13.30 -9.21 -8.32
N SER A 35 13.84 -9.43 -7.12
CA SER A 35 13.65 -8.52 -5.98
C SER A 35 14.37 -7.19 -6.21
N LEU A 36 13.98 -6.15 -5.49
CA LEU A 36 14.67 -4.86 -5.49
C LEU A 36 16.13 -5.05 -5.05
N LYS A 37 16.37 -5.88 -4.05
CA LYS A 37 17.71 -6.23 -3.56
C LYS A 37 18.60 -6.82 -4.66
N GLU A 38 18.07 -7.76 -5.45
CA GLU A 38 18.82 -8.38 -6.54
C GLU A 38 19.18 -7.39 -7.64
N VAL A 39 18.21 -6.57 -8.11
CA VAL A 39 18.50 -5.56 -9.14
C VAL A 39 19.43 -4.47 -8.62
N SER A 40 19.31 -4.04 -7.36
CA SER A 40 20.24 -3.13 -6.71
C SER A 40 21.67 -3.67 -6.74
N THR A 41 21.84 -4.95 -6.43
CA THR A 41 23.15 -5.63 -6.47
C THR A 41 23.72 -5.68 -7.89
N ARG A 42 22.88 -5.96 -8.90
CA ARG A 42 23.30 -5.96 -10.31
C ARG A 42 23.68 -4.57 -10.80
N ILE A 43 22.93 -3.52 -10.40
CA ILE A 43 23.27 -2.12 -10.72
C ILE A 43 24.61 -1.74 -10.10
N ARG A 44 24.83 -2.03 -8.80
CA ARG A 44 26.09 -1.72 -8.10
C ARG A 44 27.30 -2.45 -8.70
N SER A 45 27.09 -3.68 -9.18
CA SER A 45 28.13 -4.45 -9.88
C SER A 45 28.27 -4.12 -11.39
N LYS A 46 27.52 -3.11 -11.87
CA LYS A 46 27.49 -2.67 -13.29
C LYS A 46 27.06 -3.77 -14.29
N LYS A 47 26.33 -4.79 -13.80
CA LYS A 47 25.74 -5.88 -14.61
C LYS A 47 24.36 -5.55 -15.16
N LEU A 48 23.77 -4.45 -14.74
CA LEU A 48 22.45 -3.95 -15.14
C LEU A 48 22.49 -2.43 -15.12
N SER A 49 21.95 -1.78 -16.15
CA SER A 49 21.85 -0.33 -16.16
C SER A 49 20.50 0.16 -15.63
N PRO A 50 20.45 1.36 -15.00
CA PRO A 50 19.19 2.03 -14.67
C PRO A 50 18.26 2.21 -15.88
N VAL A 51 18.78 2.42 -17.07
CA VAL A 51 18.00 2.58 -18.31
C VAL A 51 17.33 1.26 -18.69
N GLU A 52 18.09 0.16 -18.75
CA GLU A 52 17.55 -1.19 -19.05
C GLU A 52 16.45 -1.58 -18.07
N LEU A 53 16.66 -1.34 -16.76
CA LEU A 53 15.68 -1.66 -15.73
C LEU A 53 14.39 -0.82 -15.88
N THR A 54 14.53 0.46 -16.19
CA THR A 54 13.40 1.37 -16.41
C THR A 54 12.61 0.98 -17.65
N GLU A 55 13.27 0.63 -18.74
CA GLU A 55 12.61 0.15 -19.95
C GLU A 55 11.86 -1.17 -19.74
N ALA A 56 12.43 -2.10 -18.97
CA ALA A 56 11.76 -3.34 -18.59
C ALA A 56 10.45 -3.08 -17.82
N CYS A 57 10.47 -2.19 -16.81
CA CYS A 57 9.28 -1.79 -16.06
C CYS A 57 8.24 -1.10 -16.97
N LEU A 58 8.65 -0.17 -17.82
CA LEU A 58 7.76 0.52 -18.77
C LEU A 58 7.11 -0.45 -19.78
N SER A 59 7.82 -1.49 -20.19
CA SER A 59 7.27 -2.56 -21.02
C SER A 59 6.20 -3.37 -20.27
N GLN A 60 6.42 -3.72 -19.00
CA GLN A 60 5.42 -4.37 -18.15
C GLN A 60 4.17 -3.51 -17.98
N ILE A 61 4.35 -2.22 -17.70
CA ILE A 61 3.22 -1.27 -17.58
C ILE A 61 2.42 -1.24 -18.88
N LYS A 62 3.09 -1.10 -20.04
CA LYS A 62 2.43 -1.08 -21.35
C LYS A 62 1.60 -2.35 -21.60
N THR A 63 2.10 -3.49 -21.18
CA THR A 63 1.45 -4.79 -21.40
C THR A 63 0.25 -5.00 -20.47
N TYR A 64 0.39 -4.70 -19.19
CA TYR A 64 -0.58 -5.12 -18.17
C TYR A 64 -1.49 -3.99 -17.65
N ASN A 65 -1.09 -2.71 -17.74
CA ASN A 65 -1.94 -1.62 -17.26
C ASN A 65 -3.32 -1.55 -17.94
N PRO A 66 -3.47 -1.84 -19.25
CA PRO A 66 -4.79 -1.91 -19.88
C PRO A 66 -5.73 -2.94 -19.26
N LYS A 67 -5.23 -3.89 -18.46
CA LYS A 67 -6.01 -4.95 -17.81
C LYS A 67 -6.31 -4.65 -16.34
N ILE A 68 -5.30 -4.17 -15.62
CA ILE A 68 -5.38 -3.96 -14.17
C ILE A 68 -5.69 -2.50 -13.79
N ASN A 69 -5.51 -1.56 -14.70
CA ASN A 69 -5.72 -0.11 -14.50
C ASN A 69 -5.03 0.44 -13.23
N ALA A 70 -3.80 -0.01 -13.00
CA ALA A 70 -3.02 0.32 -11.81
C ALA A 70 -2.36 1.71 -11.87
N TRP A 71 -2.26 2.33 -13.06
CA TRP A 71 -1.56 3.59 -13.28
C TRP A 71 -2.47 4.63 -13.93
N ILE A 72 -2.53 5.83 -13.35
CA ILE A 72 -3.19 7.01 -13.94
C ILE A 72 -2.24 7.75 -14.88
N THR A 73 -1.00 7.96 -14.43
CA THR A 73 0.02 8.68 -15.19
C THR A 73 1.33 7.89 -15.23
N VAL A 74 1.80 7.55 -16.42
CA VAL A 74 3.12 6.92 -16.64
C VAL A 74 4.10 7.97 -17.13
N MET A 75 5.20 8.15 -16.40
CA MET A 75 6.17 9.23 -16.62
C MET A 75 7.34 8.77 -17.52
N ARG A 76 7.03 8.14 -18.66
CA ARG A 76 8.03 7.46 -19.52
C ARG A 76 9.26 8.32 -19.82
N GLU A 77 9.06 9.51 -20.36
CA GLU A 77 10.15 10.38 -20.82
C GLU A 77 10.99 10.85 -19.61
N LYS A 78 10.34 11.38 -18.57
CA LYS A 78 11.02 11.84 -17.35
C LYS A 78 11.77 10.70 -16.63
N ALA A 79 11.19 9.50 -16.58
CA ALA A 79 11.82 8.33 -15.96
C ALA A 79 13.08 7.90 -16.73
N LEU A 80 13.03 7.89 -18.06
CA LEU A 80 14.20 7.54 -18.89
C LEU A 80 15.29 8.63 -18.85
N GLU A 81 14.92 9.91 -18.78
CA GLU A 81 15.88 11.00 -18.59
C GLU A 81 16.61 10.85 -17.26
N GLN A 82 15.87 10.60 -16.17
CA GLN A 82 16.44 10.36 -14.85
C GLN A 82 17.32 9.10 -14.84
N ALA A 83 16.87 8.02 -15.48
CA ALA A 83 17.64 6.78 -15.63
C ALA A 83 19.00 7.00 -16.30
N LYS A 84 19.04 7.80 -17.38
CA LYS A 84 20.29 8.17 -18.06
C LYS A 84 21.25 8.97 -17.18
N VAL A 85 20.74 9.85 -16.30
CA VAL A 85 21.58 10.58 -15.35
C VAL A 85 22.20 9.61 -14.34
N LEU A 86 21.40 8.71 -13.78
CA LEU A 86 21.84 7.71 -12.81
C LEU A 86 22.79 6.66 -13.43
N GLU A 87 22.60 6.31 -14.71
CA GLU A 87 23.53 5.45 -15.44
C GLU A 87 24.91 6.10 -15.61
N LYS A 88 24.98 7.42 -15.86
CA LYS A 88 26.25 8.15 -15.89
C LYS A 88 26.93 8.17 -14.52
N GLU A 89 26.17 8.36 -13.44
CA GLU A 89 26.68 8.25 -12.06
C GLU A 89 27.21 6.84 -11.78
N GLN A 90 26.46 5.79 -12.16
CA GLN A 90 26.89 4.39 -12.07
C GLN A 90 28.20 4.16 -12.83
N ALA A 91 28.34 4.67 -14.06
CA ALA A 91 29.54 4.52 -14.87
C ALA A 91 30.78 5.13 -14.18
N SER A 92 30.61 6.27 -13.48
CA SER A 92 31.66 6.92 -12.69
C SER A 92 31.91 6.24 -11.34
N GLY A 93 31.13 5.23 -10.96
CA GLY A 93 31.23 4.54 -9.66
C GLY A 93 30.49 5.25 -8.52
N THR A 94 29.65 6.22 -8.81
CA THR A 94 28.84 6.96 -7.84
C THR A 94 27.48 6.27 -7.65
N PHE A 95 27.14 5.96 -6.41
CA PHE A 95 25.85 5.37 -6.03
C PHE A 95 25.25 6.15 -4.86
N ARG A 96 24.05 6.68 -4.99
CA ARG A 96 23.41 7.52 -3.96
C ARG A 96 22.93 6.70 -2.76
N SER A 97 22.31 5.54 -3.01
CA SER A 97 21.81 4.61 -2.00
C SER A 97 21.58 3.22 -2.62
N PRO A 98 21.07 2.22 -1.87
CA PRO A 98 20.59 0.97 -2.46
C PRO A 98 19.44 1.13 -3.47
N LEU A 99 18.72 2.27 -3.47
CA LEU A 99 17.65 2.56 -4.45
C LEU A 99 18.16 3.22 -5.74
N HIS A 100 19.47 3.41 -5.91
CA HIS A 100 20.03 4.05 -7.10
C HIS A 100 19.64 3.33 -8.38
N GLY A 101 18.87 4.01 -9.25
CA GLY A 101 18.38 3.48 -10.52
C GLY A 101 17.17 2.57 -10.43
N ILE A 102 16.50 2.48 -9.27
CA ILE A 102 15.35 1.59 -9.06
C ILE A 102 14.03 2.31 -9.42
N PRO A 103 13.21 1.77 -10.35
CA PRO A 103 11.88 2.29 -10.66
C PRO A 103 10.88 2.04 -9.52
N ILE A 104 10.26 3.13 -9.03
CA ILE A 104 9.28 3.13 -7.94
C ILE A 104 8.01 3.86 -8.37
N GLY A 105 6.84 3.29 -8.06
CA GLY A 105 5.54 3.95 -8.20
C GLY A 105 5.19 4.81 -6.99
N VAL A 106 4.39 5.86 -7.20
CA VAL A 106 3.82 6.63 -6.10
C VAL A 106 2.31 6.78 -6.28
N LYS A 107 1.57 6.61 -5.20
CA LYS A 107 0.10 6.79 -5.21
C LYS A 107 -0.28 8.18 -5.71
N ASP A 108 -1.41 8.29 -6.37
CA ASP A 108 -1.82 9.57 -7.01
C ASP A 108 -2.32 10.65 -6.03
N SER A 109 -2.25 10.41 -4.74
CA SER A 109 -2.38 11.41 -3.68
C SER A 109 -1.05 12.04 -3.24
N ILE A 110 0.09 11.54 -3.73
CA ILE A 110 1.44 11.99 -3.35
C ILE A 110 1.96 12.99 -4.39
N ASP A 111 2.18 14.23 -4.00
CA ASP A 111 2.61 15.31 -4.87
C ASP A 111 3.97 15.03 -5.51
N THR A 112 4.00 15.25 -6.82
CA THR A 112 5.22 15.11 -7.64
C THR A 112 5.31 16.34 -8.53
N VAL A 113 6.37 17.13 -8.41
CA VAL A 113 6.52 18.42 -9.07
C VAL A 113 6.33 18.32 -10.58
N GLY A 114 5.43 19.15 -11.12
CA GLY A 114 5.12 19.21 -12.55
C GLY A 114 4.58 17.90 -13.13
N VAL A 115 4.00 17.04 -12.28
CA VAL A 115 3.30 15.82 -12.69
C VAL A 115 1.87 15.88 -12.15
N ARG A 116 0.91 15.60 -13.01
CA ARG A 116 -0.49 15.57 -12.64
C ARG A 116 -0.72 14.66 -11.42
N THR A 117 -1.37 15.18 -10.38
CA THR A 117 -1.67 14.48 -9.12
C THR A 117 -3.12 14.75 -8.77
N THR A 118 -4.00 13.76 -8.99
CA THR A 118 -5.45 13.95 -9.07
C THR A 118 -6.22 13.37 -7.89
N ALA A 119 -5.59 12.59 -7.02
CA ALA A 119 -6.28 11.76 -6.02
C ALA A 119 -7.40 10.90 -6.65
N ALA A 120 -7.20 10.44 -7.89
CA ALA A 120 -8.15 9.68 -8.71
C ALA A 120 -9.50 10.38 -8.95
N SER A 121 -9.55 11.71 -8.91
CA SER A 121 -10.77 12.54 -9.00
C SER A 121 -10.73 13.49 -10.19
N ALA A 122 -11.90 13.72 -10.80
CA ALA A 122 -12.12 14.77 -11.78
C ALA A 122 -11.90 16.18 -11.18
N VAL A 123 -12.15 16.35 -9.88
CA VAL A 123 -11.93 17.62 -9.16
C VAL A 123 -10.49 18.13 -9.32
N TYR A 124 -9.53 17.23 -9.36
CA TYR A 124 -8.11 17.53 -9.51
C TYR A 124 -7.51 17.10 -10.86
N GLU A 125 -8.33 16.89 -11.88
CA GLU A 125 -7.87 16.43 -13.20
C GLU A 125 -6.71 17.27 -13.76
N TYR A 126 -6.71 18.58 -13.52
CA TYR A 126 -5.71 19.52 -14.02
C TYR A 126 -4.79 20.05 -12.91
N ARG A 127 -4.68 19.35 -11.77
CA ARG A 127 -3.80 19.75 -10.68
C ARG A 127 -2.37 19.27 -10.93
N PHE A 128 -1.44 20.23 -10.99
CA PHE A 128 0.00 20.01 -11.12
C PHE A 128 0.71 20.63 -9.92
N PRO A 129 1.21 19.84 -8.97
CA PRO A 129 1.96 20.36 -7.83
C PRO A 129 3.20 21.16 -8.24
N SER A 130 3.48 22.24 -7.51
CA SER A 130 4.68 23.08 -7.69
C SER A 130 5.91 22.53 -6.97
N GLU A 131 5.72 21.60 -6.03
CA GLU A 131 6.76 20.96 -5.23
C GLU A 131 6.54 19.44 -5.13
N ASP A 132 7.62 18.72 -4.85
CA ASP A 132 7.55 17.31 -4.49
C ASP A 132 7.07 17.16 -3.03
N ALA A 133 6.25 16.15 -2.76
CA ALA A 133 6.08 15.66 -1.40
C ALA A 133 7.44 15.26 -0.80
N GLU A 134 7.61 15.41 0.52
CA GLU A 134 8.89 15.09 1.17
C GLU A 134 9.36 13.67 0.88
N VAL A 135 8.46 12.69 0.86
CA VAL A 135 8.80 11.30 0.52
C VAL A 135 9.32 11.17 -0.93
N VAL A 136 8.79 11.94 -1.87
CA VAL A 136 9.25 11.97 -3.27
C VAL A 136 10.63 12.62 -3.37
N ARG A 137 10.83 13.73 -2.66
CA ARG A 137 12.14 14.41 -2.56
C ARG A 137 13.22 13.46 -2.03
N ARG A 138 12.90 12.71 -0.96
CA ARG A 138 13.83 11.72 -0.36
C ARG A 138 14.11 10.55 -1.31
N LEU A 139 13.08 10.01 -1.98
CA LEU A 139 13.29 8.96 -3.00
C LEU A 139 14.22 9.42 -4.12
N LYS A 140 13.98 10.62 -4.67
CA LYS A 140 14.85 11.18 -5.73
C LYS A 140 16.28 11.42 -5.24
N ALA A 141 16.45 11.91 -4.01
CA ALA A 141 17.77 12.07 -3.39
C ALA A 141 18.49 10.73 -3.22
N ALA A 142 17.76 9.67 -2.87
CA ALA A 142 18.27 8.31 -2.78
C ALA A 142 18.60 7.67 -4.16
N GLY A 143 18.26 8.32 -5.27
CA GLY A 143 18.48 7.82 -6.62
C GLY A 143 17.39 6.89 -7.14
N ALA A 144 16.22 6.82 -6.49
CA ALA A 144 15.08 6.11 -7.02
C ALA A 144 14.47 6.86 -8.22
N ILE A 145 13.93 6.12 -9.17
CA ILE A 145 13.26 6.67 -10.36
C ILE A 145 11.76 6.61 -10.14
N VAL A 146 11.09 7.77 -10.01
CA VAL A 146 9.63 7.81 -9.96
C VAL A 146 9.09 7.56 -11.36
N ILE A 147 8.50 6.36 -11.58
CA ILE A 147 8.09 5.91 -12.91
C ILE A 147 6.66 6.33 -13.27
N GLY A 148 5.82 6.67 -12.27
CA GLY A 148 4.44 7.09 -12.51
C GLY A 148 3.61 7.24 -11.24
N LYS A 149 2.32 7.62 -11.46
CA LYS A 149 1.29 7.81 -10.45
C LYS A 149 0.33 6.63 -10.48
N CYS A 150 0.28 5.90 -9.35
CA CYS A 150 -0.59 4.73 -9.21
C CYS A 150 -2.04 5.15 -8.95
N ASN A 151 -2.97 4.45 -9.60
CA ASN A 151 -4.40 4.63 -9.40
C ASN A 151 -4.82 4.25 -7.97
N MET A 152 -5.95 4.79 -7.52
CA MET A 152 -6.39 4.66 -6.13
C MET A 152 -7.92 4.80 -6.04
N HIS A 153 -8.49 4.54 -4.87
CA HIS A 153 -9.86 4.97 -4.58
C HIS A 153 -9.89 6.50 -4.46
N GLU A 154 -10.87 7.13 -5.07
CA GLU A 154 -10.99 8.59 -5.12
C GLU A 154 -10.86 9.22 -3.73
N PHE A 155 -9.91 10.14 -3.57
CA PHE A 155 -9.58 10.85 -2.31
C PHE A 155 -9.47 9.95 -1.07
N ASP A 156 -9.00 8.73 -1.20
CA ASP A 156 -8.92 7.75 -0.10
C ASP A 156 -10.28 7.42 0.55
N ALA A 157 -11.41 7.77 -0.08
CA ALA A 157 -12.76 7.68 0.49
C ALA A 157 -13.35 6.27 0.51
N GLY A 158 -12.58 5.23 0.20
CA GLY A 158 -13.06 3.86 0.20
C GLY A 158 -11.97 2.81 0.24
N THR A 159 -12.40 1.54 0.32
CA THR A 159 -11.55 0.39 0.67
C THR A 159 -11.27 -0.55 -0.49
N THR A 160 -11.67 -0.19 -1.72
CA THR A 160 -11.71 -1.13 -2.85
C THR A 160 -10.86 -0.73 -4.05
N SER A 161 -10.57 0.57 -4.24
CA SER A 161 -9.99 1.15 -5.47
C SER A 161 -10.83 0.89 -6.74
N ALA A 162 -12.14 0.57 -6.56
CA ALA A 162 -13.08 0.44 -7.66
C ALA A 162 -13.62 1.79 -8.13
N VAL A 163 -13.75 2.76 -7.21
CA VAL A 163 -14.23 4.11 -7.49
C VAL A 163 -13.05 5.02 -7.80
N SER A 164 -12.93 5.42 -9.03
CA SER A 164 -11.89 6.30 -9.56
C SER A 164 -12.39 6.92 -10.87
N TYR A 165 -12.19 8.21 -11.04
CA TYR A 165 -12.47 8.90 -12.31
C TYR A 165 -11.77 8.24 -13.52
N TRP A 166 -10.66 7.56 -13.28
CA TRP A 166 -9.89 6.83 -14.30
C TRP A 166 -10.34 5.37 -14.47
N GLY A 167 -11.46 5.00 -13.85
CA GLY A 167 -12.00 3.63 -13.84
C GLY A 167 -11.38 2.73 -12.75
N PRO A 168 -12.00 1.56 -12.51
CA PRO A 168 -11.65 0.67 -11.42
C PRO A 168 -10.27 0.03 -11.60
N VAL A 169 -9.53 -0.09 -10.50
CA VAL A 169 -8.35 -0.95 -10.41
C VAL A 169 -8.81 -2.40 -10.25
N ARG A 170 -8.17 -3.32 -10.94
CA ARG A 170 -8.48 -4.75 -10.89
C ARG A 170 -7.35 -5.53 -10.22
N ASN A 171 -7.72 -6.59 -9.51
CA ASN A 171 -6.77 -7.46 -8.85
C ASN A 171 -6.02 -8.32 -9.89
N PRO A 172 -4.68 -8.32 -9.90
CA PRO A 172 -3.90 -9.12 -10.86
C PRO A 172 -4.08 -10.64 -10.73
N TRP A 173 -4.51 -11.12 -9.57
CA TRP A 173 -4.79 -12.56 -9.34
C TRP A 173 -6.12 -12.99 -9.94
N ASN A 174 -7.10 -12.10 -9.97
CA ASN A 174 -8.39 -12.29 -10.62
C ASN A 174 -8.97 -10.93 -11.00
N LEU A 175 -9.12 -10.65 -12.31
CA LEU A 175 -9.59 -9.38 -12.84
C LEU A 175 -11.05 -9.03 -12.51
N GLU A 176 -11.84 -10.00 -12.02
CA GLU A 176 -13.20 -9.75 -11.54
C GLU A 176 -13.23 -9.17 -10.12
N ARG A 177 -12.12 -9.26 -9.38
CA ARG A 177 -12.03 -8.85 -7.99
C ARG A 177 -11.29 -7.54 -7.81
N VAL A 178 -11.59 -6.84 -6.71
CA VAL A 178 -10.89 -5.62 -6.31
C VAL A 178 -9.51 -5.95 -5.74
N PRO A 179 -8.53 -5.07 -5.90
CA PRO A 179 -7.21 -5.21 -5.27
C PRO A 179 -7.20 -4.80 -3.80
N GLY A 180 -8.34 -4.35 -3.24
CA GLY A 180 -8.39 -3.58 -2.01
C GLY A 180 -8.06 -2.10 -2.23
N GLY A 181 -8.12 -1.30 -1.18
CA GLY A 181 -7.92 0.14 -1.29
C GLY A 181 -7.62 0.83 0.05
N ALA A 182 -7.35 2.11 -0.03
CA ALA A 182 -7.38 2.96 -1.21
C ALA A 182 -6.12 2.89 -2.10
N SER A 183 -5.00 2.28 -1.69
CA SER A 183 -3.76 2.21 -2.47
C SER A 183 -3.71 0.96 -3.39
N GLY A 184 -4.85 0.55 -3.98
CA GLY A 184 -4.95 -0.67 -4.77
C GLY A 184 -4.10 -0.67 -6.03
N GLY A 185 -3.95 0.47 -6.70
CA GLY A 185 -3.06 0.60 -7.85
C GLY A 185 -1.59 0.39 -7.49
N SER A 186 -1.14 0.88 -6.32
CA SER A 186 0.22 0.65 -5.82
C SER A 186 0.47 -0.85 -5.58
N ALA A 187 -0.47 -1.55 -4.93
CA ALA A 187 -0.36 -2.99 -4.69
C ALA A 187 -0.38 -3.81 -5.98
N ALA A 188 -1.33 -3.52 -6.88
CA ALA A 188 -1.47 -4.21 -8.17
C ALA A 188 -0.24 -4.01 -9.07
N ALA A 189 0.32 -2.79 -9.10
CA ALA A 189 1.53 -2.50 -9.85
C ALA A 189 2.74 -3.31 -9.35
N VAL A 190 2.92 -3.42 -8.03
CA VAL A 190 3.99 -4.21 -7.42
C VAL A 190 3.78 -5.71 -7.67
N ALA A 191 2.56 -6.22 -7.50
CA ALA A 191 2.22 -7.64 -7.73
C ALA A 191 2.51 -8.06 -9.17
N MET A 192 2.25 -7.17 -10.15
CA MET A 192 2.54 -7.40 -11.57
C MET A 192 3.96 -7.05 -11.98
N SER A 193 4.84 -6.76 -11.03
CA SER A 193 6.23 -6.38 -11.35
C SER A 193 6.32 -5.19 -12.32
N ASN A 194 5.38 -4.27 -12.29
CA ASN A 194 5.42 -3.03 -13.07
C ASN A 194 6.44 -2.04 -12.49
N CYS A 195 6.77 -2.20 -11.24
CA CYS A 195 7.81 -1.49 -10.50
C CYS A 195 8.33 -2.38 -9.36
N PHE A 196 9.44 -2.02 -8.74
CA PHE A 196 10.04 -2.81 -7.67
C PHE A 196 9.45 -2.53 -6.29
N ALA A 197 8.95 -1.33 -6.12
CA ALA A 197 8.16 -0.91 -4.96
C ALA A 197 7.20 0.21 -5.37
N ALA A 198 6.21 0.48 -4.54
CA ALA A 198 5.36 1.65 -4.66
C ALA A 198 5.08 2.25 -3.28
N LEU A 199 4.87 3.58 -3.22
CA LEU A 199 4.36 4.21 -2.02
C LEU A 199 2.82 4.22 -2.02
N GLY A 200 2.25 3.97 -0.86
CA GLY A 200 0.83 4.13 -0.55
C GLY A 200 0.61 5.01 0.66
N THR A 201 -0.65 5.35 0.94
CA THR A 201 -1.12 5.99 2.17
C THR A 201 -2.07 5.07 2.91
N ASP A 202 -2.18 5.21 4.24
CA ASP A 202 -2.97 4.30 5.08
C ASP A 202 -3.57 5.08 6.27
N SER A 203 -4.88 5.28 6.25
CA SER A 203 -5.65 5.95 7.31
C SER A 203 -6.50 4.97 8.14
N SER A 204 -6.71 3.75 7.60
CA SER A 204 -7.49 2.69 8.25
C SER A 204 -7.12 1.28 7.79
N GLY A 205 -6.16 1.13 6.85
CA GLY A 205 -5.76 -0.14 6.25
C GLY A 205 -5.35 -0.02 4.80
N ALA A 206 -5.31 1.19 4.24
CA ALA A 206 -5.22 1.39 2.81
C ALA A 206 -3.83 1.11 2.17
N ILE A 207 -2.81 0.73 2.92
CA ILE A 207 -1.58 0.03 2.49
C ILE A 207 -1.75 -1.48 2.69
N ARG A 208 -2.23 -1.87 3.87
CA ARG A 208 -2.19 -3.25 4.37
C ARG A 208 -3.23 -4.15 3.71
N THR A 209 -4.48 -3.69 3.60
CA THR A 209 -5.56 -4.43 2.93
C THR A 209 -5.23 -4.74 1.47
N PRO A 210 -4.84 -3.75 0.64
CA PRO A 210 -4.46 -4.07 -0.74
C PRO A 210 -3.18 -4.91 -0.85
N ALA A 211 -2.23 -4.79 0.08
CA ALA A 211 -1.08 -5.69 0.13
C ALA A 211 -1.51 -7.15 0.37
N GLY A 212 -2.43 -7.38 1.33
CA GLY A 212 -2.99 -8.70 1.60
C GLY A 212 -3.72 -9.29 0.39
N TYR A 213 -4.58 -8.52 -0.25
CA TYR A 213 -5.38 -8.98 -1.41
C TYR A 213 -4.57 -9.13 -2.70
N CYS A 214 -3.44 -8.43 -2.85
CA CYS A 214 -2.55 -8.56 -4.00
C CYS A 214 -1.34 -9.47 -3.77
N GLY A 215 -1.20 -10.06 -2.57
CA GLY A 215 -0.12 -11.00 -2.26
C GLY A 215 1.26 -10.36 -2.21
N VAL A 216 1.35 -9.10 -1.76
CA VAL A 216 2.59 -8.34 -1.61
C VAL A 216 2.79 -7.92 -0.14
N VAL A 217 3.96 -7.38 0.17
CA VAL A 217 4.26 -6.79 1.47
C VAL A 217 3.81 -5.33 1.47
N GLY A 218 3.02 -4.92 2.48
CA GLY A 218 2.65 -3.53 2.70
C GLY A 218 3.05 -3.08 4.10
N PHE A 219 3.86 -2.04 4.22
CA PHE A 219 4.38 -1.60 5.49
C PHE A 219 3.86 -0.21 5.87
N LYS A 220 2.99 -0.16 6.85
CA LYS A 220 2.56 1.06 7.53
C LYS A 220 3.52 1.32 8.70
N PRO A 221 4.40 2.33 8.65
CA PRO A 221 5.32 2.63 9.76
C PRO A 221 4.58 3.22 10.97
N THR A 222 5.31 3.51 12.03
CA THR A 222 4.80 4.27 13.18
C THR A 222 4.30 5.65 12.74
N TYR A 223 3.23 6.14 13.37
CA TYR A 223 2.71 7.50 13.13
C TYR A 223 3.79 8.56 13.34
N GLY A 224 3.92 9.46 12.39
CA GLY A 224 4.96 10.51 12.40
C GLY A 224 6.39 10.02 12.04
N ARG A 225 6.59 8.74 11.72
CA ARG A 225 7.89 8.21 11.26
C ARG A 225 8.26 8.66 9.85
N VAL A 226 7.27 8.83 8.98
CA VAL A 226 7.41 9.29 7.60
C VAL A 226 6.57 10.54 7.43
N SER A 227 7.16 11.58 6.84
CA SER A 227 6.48 12.86 6.62
C SER A 227 5.30 12.71 5.66
N LEU A 228 4.21 13.41 5.98
CA LEU A 228 2.99 13.53 5.16
C LEU A 228 2.94 14.83 4.36
N ARG A 229 3.97 15.68 4.47
CA ARG A 229 4.03 16.94 3.74
C ARG A 229 3.99 16.72 2.22
N GLY A 230 3.04 17.37 1.55
CA GLY A 230 2.79 17.20 0.12
C GLY A 230 2.00 15.93 -0.23
N ILE A 231 1.32 15.33 0.74
CA ILE A 231 0.36 14.24 0.51
C ILE A 231 -1.05 14.79 0.72
N ILE A 232 -1.94 14.52 -0.24
CA ILE A 232 -3.36 14.86 -0.11
C ILE A 232 -3.94 14.03 1.05
N PRO A 233 -4.46 14.66 2.11
CA PRO A 233 -4.88 13.95 3.31
C PRO A 233 -6.27 13.30 3.14
N PHE A 234 -6.48 12.21 3.90
CA PHE A 234 -7.81 11.75 4.25
C PHE A 234 -8.19 12.23 5.67
N ALA A 235 -7.36 11.90 6.67
CA ALA A 235 -7.52 12.34 8.04
C ALA A 235 -6.13 12.49 8.68
N TRP A 236 -5.69 13.72 8.91
CA TRP A 236 -4.34 14.02 9.39
C TRP A 236 -3.94 13.21 10.61
N SER A 237 -4.89 13.05 11.56
CA SER A 237 -4.63 12.30 12.80
C SER A 237 -4.44 10.79 12.60
N LEU A 238 -4.79 10.22 11.45
CA LEU A 238 -4.71 8.78 11.16
C LEU A 238 -3.82 8.42 9.96
N ASP A 239 -3.46 9.40 9.15
CA ASP A 239 -2.75 9.15 7.90
C ASP A 239 -1.30 8.68 8.14
N HIS A 240 -0.87 7.75 7.32
CA HIS A 240 0.49 7.26 7.25
C HIS A 240 0.90 7.13 5.79
N CYS A 241 2.19 7.22 5.51
CA CYS A 241 2.77 6.89 4.22
C CYS A 241 3.79 5.76 4.41
N GLY A 242 3.78 4.79 3.50
CA GLY A 242 4.69 3.67 3.59
C GLY A 242 4.83 2.87 2.30
N PRO A 243 5.84 1.97 2.23
CA PRO A 243 6.14 1.19 1.05
C PRO A 243 5.28 -0.06 0.91
N MET A 244 5.04 -0.42 -0.34
CA MET A 244 4.62 -1.75 -0.78
C MET A 244 5.72 -2.35 -1.65
N ALA A 245 6.06 -3.62 -1.44
CA ALA A 245 7.11 -4.33 -2.19
C ALA A 245 6.80 -5.83 -2.24
N ARG A 246 7.55 -6.61 -3.01
CA ARG A 246 7.35 -8.07 -3.07
C ARG A 246 7.98 -8.80 -1.89
N THR A 247 9.04 -8.25 -1.29
CA THR A 247 9.71 -8.86 -0.15
C THR A 247 9.78 -7.92 1.04
N VAL A 248 9.96 -8.50 2.23
CA VAL A 248 10.16 -7.75 3.47
C VAL A 248 11.43 -6.91 3.43
N GLU A 249 12.52 -7.46 2.87
CA GLU A 249 13.80 -6.74 2.71
C GLU A 249 13.62 -5.53 1.79
N ASP A 250 12.93 -5.69 0.65
CA ASP A 250 12.67 -4.61 -0.30
C ASP A 250 11.84 -3.48 0.36
N ALA A 251 10.81 -3.83 1.13
CA ALA A 251 10.00 -2.84 1.87
C ALA A 251 10.85 -2.09 2.92
N ALA A 252 11.72 -2.80 3.64
CA ALA A 252 12.65 -2.20 4.60
C ALA A 252 13.66 -1.27 3.93
N MET A 253 14.19 -1.65 2.75
CA MET A 253 15.10 -0.81 1.97
C MET A 253 14.45 0.52 1.55
N VAL A 254 13.18 0.49 1.13
CA VAL A 254 12.44 1.71 0.77
C VAL A 254 12.11 2.54 2.00
N LEU A 255 11.62 1.92 3.09
CA LEU A 255 11.33 2.64 4.33
C LEU A 255 12.56 3.35 4.88
N GLN A 256 13.75 2.74 4.79
CA GLN A 256 15.02 3.35 5.22
C GLN A 256 15.28 4.70 4.55
N GLN A 257 14.84 4.87 3.30
CA GLN A 257 15.10 6.10 2.54
C GLN A 257 14.05 7.19 2.77
N ILE A 258 12.81 6.83 3.12
CA ILE A 258 11.73 7.81 3.29
C ILE A 258 11.46 8.20 4.75
N ALA A 259 11.92 7.39 5.71
CA ALA A 259 11.75 7.65 7.14
C ALA A 259 12.63 8.82 7.62
N GLY A 260 12.17 9.49 8.69
CA GLY A 260 12.93 10.53 9.39
C GLY A 260 12.13 11.82 9.57
N TYR A 261 12.60 12.62 10.52
CA TYR A 261 11.99 13.88 10.91
C TYR A 261 11.92 14.90 9.76
N ASP A 262 10.79 15.57 9.65
CA ASP A 262 10.57 16.74 8.80
C ASP A 262 9.99 17.87 9.66
N HIS A 263 10.76 18.91 9.89
CA HIS A 263 10.36 20.06 10.72
C HIS A 263 9.20 20.89 10.13
N LEU A 264 8.85 20.65 8.86
CA LEU A 264 7.72 21.31 8.18
C LEU A 264 6.44 20.47 8.21
N ASP A 265 6.50 19.26 8.76
CA ASP A 265 5.34 18.41 9.01
C ASP A 265 5.08 18.37 10.53
N ILE A 266 3.95 18.94 10.94
CA ILE A 266 3.60 19.09 12.37
C ILE A 266 3.37 17.75 13.10
N ASP A 267 3.07 16.70 12.35
CA ASP A 267 2.85 15.35 12.88
C ASP A 267 4.14 14.51 12.86
N SER A 268 5.21 15.01 12.24
CA SER A 268 6.48 14.30 12.17
C SER A 268 7.18 14.25 13.53
N VAL A 269 7.68 13.08 13.90
CA VAL A 269 8.32 12.87 15.20
C VAL A 269 9.83 12.90 15.09
N ASP A 270 10.49 13.78 15.87
CA ASP A 270 11.94 13.86 15.96
C ASP A 270 12.50 12.69 16.78
N LYS A 271 12.69 11.58 16.10
CA LYS A 271 13.27 10.36 16.66
C LYS A 271 14.25 9.74 15.67
N PRO A 272 15.46 9.33 16.10
CA PRO A 272 16.46 8.72 15.22
C PRO A 272 15.87 7.56 14.40
N VAL A 273 16.26 7.46 13.15
CA VAL A 273 15.92 6.34 12.27
C VAL A 273 16.95 5.24 12.46
N PRO A 274 16.57 4.05 12.96
CA PRO A 274 17.51 2.95 13.06
C PRO A 274 17.83 2.41 11.66
N ASN A 275 18.88 1.57 11.58
CA ASN A 275 19.08 0.78 10.37
C ASN A 275 18.04 -0.34 10.33
N TYR A 276 16.98 -0.19 9.54
CA TYR A 276 15.90 -1.18 9.43
C TYR A 276 16.39 -2.53 8.89
N LEU A 277 17.47 -2.55 8.11
CA LEU A 277 18.02 -3.79 7.57
C LEU A 277 18.63 -4.69 8.64
N THR A 278 18.85 -4.19 9.86
CA THR A 278 19.27 -5.03 11.00
C THR A 278 18.19 -6.02 11.45
N GLY A 279 16.93 -5.79 11.06
CA GLY A 279 15.85 -6.76 11.26
C GLY A 279 15.93 -7.97 10.32
N ILE A 280 16.60 -7.84 9.17
CA ILE A 280 16.72 -8.92 8.19
C ILE A 280 17.66 -10.01 8.75
N GLY A 281 17.11 -11.23 8.92
CA GLY A 281 17.85 -12.35 9.51
C GLY A 281 18.12 -12.24 11.02
N ALA A 282 17.54 -11.24 11.70
CA ALA A 282 17.67 -11.12 13.15
C ALA A 282 17.01 -12.30 13.88
N PRO A 283 17.57 -12.76 15.03
CA PRO A 283 17.01 -13.88 15.77
C PRO A 283 15.65 -13.54 16.39
N ILE A 284 14.65 -14.41 16.18
CA ILE A 284 13.27 -14.23 16.66
C ILE A 284 12.85 -15.24 17.72
N SER A 285 13.69 -16.21 18.03
CA SER A 285 13.39 -17.28 19.01
C SER A 285 13.02 -16.75 20.40
N GLY A 286 13.37 -15.50 20.72
CA GLY A 286 13.03 -14.82 21.96
C GLY A 286 11.66 -14.14 21.93
N PHE A 287 11.02 -13.96 20.78
CA PHE A 287 9.79 -13.18 20.63
C PHE A 287 8.58 -13.90 21.25
N ARG A 288 7.71 -13.12 21.87
CA ARG A 288 6.41 -13.52 22.40
C ARG A 288 5.34 -12.81 21.58
N ILE A 289 4.36 -13.57 21.09
CA ILE A 289 3.33 -13.09 20.20
C ILE A 289 2.05 -12.84 20.98
N GLY A 290 1.44 -11.67 20.80
CA GLY A 290 0.12 -11.34 21.33
C GLY A 290 -0.96 -11.56 20.27
N LEU A 291 -2.05 -12.22 20.67
CA LEU A 291 -3.24 -12.44 19.85
C LEU A 291 -4.44 -11.76 20.55
N ALA A 292 -5.01 -10.74 19.93
CA ALA A 292 -6.19 -10.07 20.47
C ALA A 292 -7.46 -10.73 19.89
N PRO A 293 -8.31 -11.39 20.71
CA PRO A 293 -9.41 -12.23 20.25
C PRO A 293 -10.35 -11.56 19.27
N GLN A 294 -10.62 -10.26 19.45
CA GLN A 294 -11.53 -9.49 18.59
C GLN A 294 -11.13 -9.44 17.10
N PHE A 295 -9.89 -9.78 16.75
CA PHE A 295 -9.45 -9.82 15.36
C PHE A 295 -9.73 -11.15 14.66
N PHE A 296 -10.14 -12.17 15.44
CA PHE A 296 -10.34 -13.53 14.95
C PHE A 296 -11.82 -13.92 14.86
N ASP A 297 -12.72 -12.98 15.18
CA ASP A 297 -14.16 -13.19 15.09
C ASP A 297 -14.62 -13.10 13.61
N HIS A 298 -15.57 -13.96 13.23
CA HIS A 298 -16.26 -13.92 11.94
C HIS A 298 -15.30 -13.93 10.71
N LEU A 299 -14.25 -14.76 10.77
CA LEU A 299 -13.36 -14.98 9.62
C LEU A 299 -14.04 -15.87 8.58
N ASP A 300 -13.80 -15.59 7.30
CA ASP A 300 -14.06 -16.55 6.24
C ASP A 300 -13.23 -17.83 6.49
N ASP A 301 -13.78 -19.02 6.21
CA ASP A 301 -13.15 -20.31 6.54
C ASP A 301 -11.71 -20.45 6.00
N GLU A 302 -11.46 -19.97 4.77
CA GLU A 302 -10.15 -20.04 4.16
C GLU A 302 -9.16 -19.05 4.80
N VAL A 303 -9.65 -17.89 5.28
CA VAL A 303 -8.86 -16.93 6.05
C VAL A 303 -8.50 -17.53 7.41
N ALA A 304 -9.47 -18.09 8.13
CA ALA A 304 -9.24 -18.72 9.44
C ALA A 304 -8.17 -19.82 9.32
N LYS A 305 -8.32 -20.71 8.34
CA LYS A 305 -7.34 -21.79 8.11
C LYS A 305 -5.93 -21.25 7.82
N ALA A 306 -5.78 -20.26 6.94
CA ALA A 306 -4.47 -19.73 6.58
C ALA A 306 -3.78 -19.05 7.77
N ILE A 307 -4.56 -18.33 8.61
CA ILE A 307 -4.07 -17.68 9.83
C ILE A 307 -3.67 -18.70 10.89
N ASP A 308 -4.44 -19.75 11.11
CA ASP A 308 -4.11 -20.80 12.07
C ASP A 308 -2.79 -21.50 11.69
N GLU A 309 -2.61 -21.81 10.40
CA GLU A 309 -1.37 -22.39 9.88
C GLU A 309 -0.17 -21.42 10.07
N ALA A 310 -0.37 -20.12 9.83
CA ALA A 310 0.65 -19.11 10.03
C ALA A 310 1.04 -18.96 11.50
N ILE A 311 0.08 -18.92 12.42
CA ILE A 311 0.30 -18.84 13.86
C ILE A 311 1.01 -20.12 14.35
N ALA A 312 0.59 -21.29 13.89
CA ALA A 312 1.21 -22.55 14.25
C ALA A 312 2.70 -22.62 13.83
N LEU A 313 3.04 -22.08 12.65
CA LEU A 313 4.43 -21.96 12.19
C LEU A 313 5.22 -20.97 13.07
N LEU A 314 4.67 -19.78 13.31
CA LEU A 314 5.32 -18.73 14.09
C LEU A 314 5.56 -19.17 15.56
N ASN A 315 4.63 -19.93 16.14
CA ASN A 315 4.82 -20.52 17.48
C ASN A 315 6.00 -21.49 17.56
N LYS A 316 6.35 -22.16 16.44
CA LYS A 316 7.55 -23.02 16.37
C LYS A 316 8.84 -22.23 16.26
N LEU A 317 8.78 -21.01 15.71
CA LEU A 317 9.95 -20.15 15.46
C LEU A 317 10.25 -19.21 16.64
N THR A 318 9.31 -19.02 17.55
CA THR A 318 9.34 -18.04 18.66
C THR A 318 9.11 -18.69 20.02
N LYS A 319 8.86 -17.91 21.07
CA LYS A 319 8.42 -18.41 22.38
C LYS A 319 6.93 -18.74 22.45
N GLY A 320 6.22 -18.67 21.33
CA GLY A 320 4.80 -18.94 21.24
C GLY A 320 3.94 -17.67 21.40
N SER A 321 2.64 -17.90 21.38
CA SER A 321 1.61 -16.86 21.45
C SER A 321 0.70 -17.00 22.68
N HIS A 322 0.14 -15.88 23.13
CA HIS A 322 -0.93 -15.85 24.15
C HIS A 322 -1.91 -14.71 23.86
N GLU A 323 -3.08 -14.79 24.47
CA GLU A 323 -4.11 -13.77 24.34
C GLU A 323 -3.71 -12.45 25.02
N VAL A 324 -4.07 -11.33 24.37
CA VAL A 324 -3.86 -9.97 24.89
C VAL A 324 -5.11 -9.13 24.71
N SER A 325 -5.24 -8.12 25.58
CA SER A 325 -6.27 -7.09 25.44
C SER A 325 -5.69 -5.84 24.80
N LEU A 326 -6.48 -5.18 23.97
CA LEU A 326 -6.14 -3.89 23.39
C LEU A 326 -6.99 -2.78 24.00
N PRO A 327 -6.45 -1.55 24.13
CA PRO A 327 -7.24 -0.40 24.57
C PRO A 327 -8.47 -0.19 23.68
N SER A 328 -9.61 0.10 24.30
CA SER A 328 -10.82 0.45 23.55
C SER A 328 -10.61 1.77 22.81
N LEU A 329 -11.05 1.81 21.56
CA LEU A 329 -11.05 3.03 20.78
C LEU A 329 -12.42 3.69 20.87
N LEU A 330 -12.49 4.92 21.37
CA LEU A 330 -13.66 5.75 21.16
C LEU A 330 -13.71 6.20 19.68
N LYS A 331 -14.91 6.50 19.21
CA LYS A 331 -15.09 7.00 17.84
C LYS A 331 -14.48 8.40 17.75
N ALA A 332 -13.23 8.49 17.31
CA ALA A 332 -12.61 9.77 16.97
C ALA A 332 -13.42 10.42 15.84
N GLY A 333 -13.69 11.71 15.95
CA GLY A 333 -14.47 12.46 14.97
C GLY A 333 -13.66 12.83 13.72
N VAL A 334 -13.05 11.84 13.06
CA VAL A 334 -12.22 12.06 11.83
C VAL A 334 -13.00 12.73 10.69
N GLY A 335 -14.34 12.64 10.70
CA GLY A 335 -15.20 13.36 9.75
C GLY A 335 -14.96 14.88 9.75
N ALA A 336 -14.59 15.47 10.88
CA ALA A 336 -14.25 16.89 10.96
C ALA A 336 -12.99 17.24 10.16
N GLU A 337 -11.97 16.37 10.17
CA GLU A 337 -10.72 16.56 9.41
C GLU A 337 -10.97 16.44 7.91
N VAL A 338 -11.74 15.42 7.51
CA VAL A 338 -12.18 15.22 6.12
C VAL A 338 -12.95 16.43 5.62
N SER A 339 -13.91 16.94 6.41
CA SER A 339 -14.68 18.15 6.06
C SER A 339 -13.78 19.37 5.90
N ALA A 340 -12.88 19.61 6.85
CA ALA A 340 -12.00 20.77 6.85
C ALA A 340 -11.12 20.83 5.58
N TYR A 341 -10.61 19.68 5.12
CA TYR A 341 -9.87 19.62 3.86
C TYR A 341 -10.78 19.85 2.66
N HIS A 342 -11.91 19.12 2.58
CA HIS A 342 -12.76 19.12 1.40
C HIS A 342 -13.61 20.41 1.23
N GLU A 343 -13.80 21.21 2.26
CA GLU A 343 -14.35 22.57 2.14
C GLU A 343 -13.47 23.44 1.23
N THR A 344 -12.15 23.36 1.36
CA THR A 344 -11.22 24.11 0.50
C THR A 344 -11.23 23.60 -0.94
N VAL A 345 -11.39 22.29 -1.14
CA VAL A 345 -11.43 21.65 -2.45
C VAL A 345 -12.71 22.01 -3.20
N ARG A 346 -13.87 21.98 -2.53
CA ARG A 346 -15.18 22.32 -3.12
C ARG A 346 -15.26 23.77 -3.58
N GLY A 347 -14.62 24.68 -2.87
CA GLY A 347 -14.55 26.11 -3.24
C GLY A 347 -13.84 26.38 -4.56
N VAL A 348 -13.00 25.44 -5.01
CA VAL A 348 -12.20 25.60 -6.24
C VAL A 348 -12.95 25.14 -7.50
N ASN A 349 -13.71 24.02 -7.43
CA ASN A 349 -14.25 23.37 -8.64
C ASN A 349 -15.73 22.92 -8.56
N GLY A 350 -16.49 23.29 -7.54
CA GLY A 350 -17.97 23.22 -7.51
C GLY A 350 -18.63 21.85 -7.67
N GLY A 351 -17.97 20.74 -7.36
CA GLY A 351 -18.49 19.39 -7.54
C GLY A 351 -17.67 18.63 -8.59
N GLY A 352 -17.86 17.34 -8.72
CA GLY A 352 -17.10 16.49 -9.63
C GLY A 352 -16.49 15.28 -8.92
N TYR A 353 -16.89 15.04 -7.66
CA TYR A 353 -16.64 13.76 -6.99
C TYR A 353 -17.51 12.67 -7.60
N GLU A 354 -16.99 11.47 -7.62
CA GLU A 354 -17.77 10.27 -7.89
C GLU A 354 -18.96 10.18 -6.90
N PRO A 355 -20.15 9.72 -7.31
CA PRO A 355 -21.35 9.74 -6.47
C PRO A 355 -21.22 9.04 -5.13
N SER A 356 -20.44 7.96 -5.05
CA SER A 356 -20.15 7.23 -3.81
C SER A 356 -19.23 8.03 -2.88
N THR A 357 -18.22 8.69 -3.41
CA THR A 357 -17.30 9.57 -2.69
C THR A 357 -18.01 10.80 -2.14
N ALA A 358 -18.87 11.42 -2.94
CA ALA A 358 -19.67 12.57 -2.53
C ALA A 358 -20.58 12.27 -1.30
N ARG A 359 -20.99 11.02 -1.12
CA ARG A 359 -21.76 10.57 0.05
C ARG A 359 -20.91 10.35 1.31
N VAL A 360 -19.63 10.05 1.14
CA VAL A 360 -18.68 9.86 2.26
C VAL A 360 -18.24 11.20 2.85
N PHE A 361 -18.10 12.21 1.99
CA PHE A 361 -17.67 13.53 2.43
C PHE A 361 -18.82 14.30 3.04
N PRO A 362 -18.69 14.72 4.32
CA PRO A 362 -19.73 15.48 4.99
C PRO A 362 -20.10 16.73 4.20
N THR A 363 -21.38 17.03 4.15
CA THR A 363 -21.86 18.33 3.65
C THR A 363 -21.61 19.40 4.73
N ALA A 364 -21.72 20.69 4.38
CA ALA A 364 -21.62 21.81 5.33
C ALA A 364 -22.58 21.68 6.56
N ALA A 365 -23.49 20.72 6.52
CA ALA A 365 -24.41 20.39 7.62
C ALA A 365 -23.87 19.29 8.56
N ASP A 366 -22.68 18.73 8.31
CA ASP A 366 -22.11 17.76 9.24
C ASP A 366 -21.56 18.46 10.48
N THR A 367 -22.27 18.23 11.56
CA THR A 367 -22.15 18.97 12.81
C THR A 367 -21.34 18.22 13.86
N THR A 368 -20.15 17.70 13.53
CA THR A 368 -19.24 17.26 14.58
C THR A 368 -18.90 18.49 15.43
N ARG A 369 -19.40 18.52 16.68
CA ARG A 369 -19.10 19.64 17.55
C ARG A 369 -17.59 19.70 17.82
N ALA A 370 -17.00 20.90 17.80
CA ALA A 370 -15.58 21.10 18.10
C ALA A 370 -15.17 20.44 19.44
N ALA A 371 -16.06 20.47 20.46
CA ALA A 371 -15.80 19.82 21.74
C ALA A 371 -15.68 18.29 21.64
N ASP A 372 -16.43 17.64 20.76
CA ASP A 372 -16.37 16.18 20.57
C ASP A 372 -15.12 15.80 19.80
N TYR A 373 -14.75 16.56 18.77
CA TYR A 373 -13.49 16.40 18.04
C TYR A 373 -12.27 16.55 18.98
N ILE A 374 -12.24 17.63 19.77
CA ILE A 374 -11.12 17.88 20.70
C ILE A 374 -10.99 16.74 21.74
N ARG A 375 -12.11 16.23 22.27
CA ARG A 375 -12.08 15.09 23.21
C ARG A 375 -11.53 13.84 22.53
N GLY A 376 -12.04 13.49 21.36
CA GLY A 376 -11.57 12.33 20.59
C GLY A 376 -10.09 12.43 20.23
N TRP A 377 -9.63 13.60 19.80
CA TRP A 377 -8.22 13.84 19.49
C TRP A 377 -7.33 13.68 20.73
N ARG A 378 -7.72 14.25 21.89
CA ARG A 378 -6.95 14.11 23.13
C ARG A 378 -6.87 12.67 23.61
N GLU A 379 -7.94 11.91 23.45
CA GLU A 379 -7.97 10.48 23.77
C GLU A 379 -7.06 9.68 22.87
N LEU A 380 -7.09 9.94 21.56
CA LEU A 380 -6.18 9.34 20.58
C LEU A 380 -4.70 9.58 20.96
N GLN A 381 -4.36 10.82 21.37
CA GLN A 381 -3.01 11.15 21.83
C GLN A 381 -2.63 10.40 23.13
N LEU A 382 -3.59 10.22 24.06
CA LEU A 382 -3.35 9.48 25.27
C LEU A 382 -3.09 7.99 24.98
N ILE A 383 -3.93 7.37 24.16
CA ILE A 383 -3.78 5.96 23.76
C ILE A 383 -2.39 5.75 23.12
N ARG A 384 -1.96 6.62 22.22
CA ARG A 384 -0.62 6.53 21.59
C ARG A 384 0.52 6.65 22.62
N ARG A 385 0.34 7.36 23.72
CA ARG A 385 1.37 7.44 24.77
C ARG A 385 1.44 6.19 25.62
N THR A 386 0.30 5.53 25.87
CA THR A 386 0.22 4.41 26.80
C THR A 386 0.27 3.04 26.13
N VAL A 387 0.05 2.95 24.81
CA VAL A 387 -0.09 1.67 24.11
C VAL A 387 1.13 0.75 24.24
N ASN A 388 2.34 1.30 24.28
CA ASN A 388 3.55 0.48 24.48
C ASN A 388 3.55 -0.18 25.86
N GLU A 389 3.26 0.60 26.91
CA GLU A 389 3.18 0.09 28.27
C GLU A 389 2.01 -0.89 28.43
N ASP A 390 0.80 -0.50 27.99
CA ASP A 390 -0.43 -1.24 28.24
C ASP A 390 -0.50 -2.56 27.45
N VAL A 391 0.05 -2.60 26.25
CA VAL A 391 -0.02 -3.78 25.37
C VAL A 391 1.27 -4.59 25.40
N PHE A 392 2.42 -3.95 25.19
CA PHE A 392 3.68 -4.69 24.98
C PHE A 392 4.39 -4.99 26.30
N GLU A 393 4.53 -4.03 27.20
CA GLU A 393 5.29 -4.20 28.45
C GLU A 393 4.49 -4.97 29.51
N LYS A 394 3.27 -4.52 29.86
CA LYS A 394 2.43 -5.16 30.90
C LYS A 394 2.02 -6.57 30.50
N GLN A 395 1.69 -6.80 29.24
CA GLN A 395 1.25 -8.12 28.78
C GLN A 395 2.40 -8.98 28.24
N LYS A 396 3.65 -8.46 28.29
CA LYS A 396 4.89 -9.18 27.97
C LYS A 396 4.89 -9.78 26.56
N VAL A 397 4.49 -9.01 25.58
CA VAL A 397 4.56 -9.37 24.16
C VAL A 397 5.54 -8.46 23.41
N ASP A 398 6.13 -8.98 22.35
CA ASP A 398 7.11 -8.27 21.54
C ASP A 398 6.49 -7.82 20.21
N VAL A 399 5.48 -8.56 19.74
CA VAL A 399 4.70 -8.28 18.52
C VAL A 399 3.26 -8.76 18.67
N LEU A 400 2.36 -8.19 17.87
CA LEU A 400 0.97 -8.65 17.71
C LEU A 400 0.80 -9.26 16.31
N ILE A 401 -0.10 -10.24 16.20
CA ILE A 401 -0.52 -10.85 14.93
C ILE A 401 -2.03 -10.81 14.82
N ALA A 402 -2.51 -10.52 13.61
CA ALA A 402 -3.92 -10.60 13.25
C ALA A 402 -4.08 -10.91 11.75
N PRO A 403 -5.24 -11.44 11.29
CA PRO A 403 -5.59 -11.41 9.87
C PRO A 403 -5.59 -9.97 9.37
N THR A 404 -5.10 -9.72 8.15
CA THR A 404 -5.17 -8.39 7.55
C THR A 404 -6.63 -7.99 7.28
N SER A 405 -7.42 -8.91 6.75
CA SER A 405 -8.86 -8.76 6.58
C SER A 405 -9.56 -10.03 7.07
N ARG A 406 -10.77 -9.91 7.55
CA ARG A 406 -11.64 -11.04 7.92
C ARG A 406 -12.18 -11.76 6.70
N HIS A 407 -12.27 -11.06 5.58
CA HIS A 407 -12.95 -11.47 4.37
C HIS A 407 -12.03 -11.48 3.17
N LEU A 408 -12.37 -12.31 2.19
CA LEU A 408 -11.74 -12.35 0.88
C LEU A 408 -12.11 -11.10 0.06
N ALA A 409 -11.30 -10.78 -0.95
CA ALA A 409 -11.57 -9.65 -1.84
C ALA A 409 -12.92 -9.82 -2.55
N GLN A 410 -13.80 -8.82 -2.47
CA GLN A 410 -15.08 -8.80 -3.20
C GLN A 410 -14.87 -8.58 -4.70
N THR A 411 -15.90 -8.79 -5.49
CA THR A 411 -15.87 -8.48 -6.92
C THR A 411 -15.92 -6.98 -7.17
N VAL A 412 -15.46 -6.54 -8.34
CA VAL A 412 -15.57 -5.13 -8.76
C VAL A 412 -17.04 -4.71 -8.88
N GLU A 413 -17.92 -5.60 -9.32
CA GLU A 413 -19.37 -5.33 -9.42
C GLU A 413 -20.01 -5.13 -8.05
N GLU A 414 -19.70 -5.99 -7.06
CA GLU A 414 -20.14 -5.82 -5.68
C GLU A 414 -19.66 -4.48 -5.09
N ALA A 415 -18.40 -4.11 -5.38
CA ALA A 415 -17.81 -2.86 -4.90
C ALA A 415 -18.45 -1.60 -5.50
N LEU A 416 -18.99 -1.69 -6.72
CA LEU A 416 -19.66 -0.61 -7.42
C LEU A 416 -21.18 -0.62 -7.22
N ALA A 417 -21.75 -1.67 -6.59
CA ALA A 417 -23.20 -1.74 -6.37
C ALA A 417 -23.70 -0.54 -5.53
N PRO A 418 -24.85 0.05 -5.86
CA PRO A 418 -25.46 1.11 -5.05
C PRO A 418 -25.65 0.68 -3.60
N ALA A 419 -25.44 1.59 -2.65
CA ALA A 419 -25.63 1.35 -1.21
C ALA A 419 -27.10 1.03 -0.88
N GLY A 420 -27.49 -0.18 -1.09
CA GLY A 420 -28.83 -0.79 -0.88
C GLY A 420 -28.73 -2.29 -1.08
N GLY A 421 -27.72 -2.77 -1.83
CA GLY A 421 -27.21 -4.13 -1.83
C GLY A 421 -25.99 -4.20 -0.93
N ALA A 422 -25.78 -5.29 -0.25
CA ALA A 422 -24.69 -5.53 0.70
C ALA A 422 -23.31 -5.15 0.12
N GLY A 423 -22.82 -3.94 0.37
CA GLY A 423 -21.55 -3.45 -0.15
C GLY A 423 -21.17 -2.09 0.44
N GLY A 424 -20.26 -2.12 1.37
CA GLY A 424 -19.23 -1.15 1.73
C GLY A 424 -19.56 0.33 1.79
N GLY A 425 -20.41 0.74 2.71
CA GLY A 425 -20.45 2.12 3.18
C GLY A 425 -19.68 2.23 4.48
N ARG A 426 -18.62 3.04 4.54
CA ARG A 426 -18.01 3.48 5.81
C ARG A 426 -19.12 4.09 6.67
N GLY A 427 -19.55 3.41 7.73
CA GLY A 427 -20.43 3.91 8.74
C GLY A 427 -19.78 5.05 9.51
N GLY A 428 -19.90 6.27 9.01
CA GLY A 428 -19.83 7.46 9.83
C GLY A 428 -20.99 7.42 10.80
N GLY A 429 -20.80 6.95 12.03
CA GLY A 429 -21.81 6.91 13.05
C GLY A 429 -22.18 8.31 13.54
N GLY A 430 -23.01 9.03 12.80
CA GLY A 430 -23.74 10.19 13.24
C GLY A 430 -25.00 9.74 13.96
N GLY A 431 -24.96 9.60 15.30
CA GLY A 431 -26.14 9.38 16.12
C GLY A 431 -27.05 10.59 16.05
N ARG A 432 -28.19 10.47 15.36
CA ARG A 432 -29.31 11.40 15.51
C ARG A 432 -29.94 11.16 16.88
N GLY A 433 -29.76 12.10 17.80
CA GLY A 433 -30.64 12.26 18.95
C GLY A 433 -32.04 12.64 18.44
N GLY A 434 -32.95 11.70 18.41
CA GLY A 434 -34.37 11.93 18.17
C GLY A 434 -35.15 11.83 19.47
N ALA A 435 -36.05 12.76 19.68
CA ALA A 435 -36.92 12.94 20.84
C ALA A 435 -37.68 11.66 21.20
N ALA A 436 -37.94 11.52 22.53
CA ALA A 436 -38.75 10.49 23.14
C ALA A 436 -40.12 10.38 22.47
N ALA A 437 -40.46 9.21 21.96
CA ALA A 437 -41.83 8.78 21.72
C ALA A 437 -42.07 7.50 22.54
N THR A 438 -42.99 7.60 23.46
CA THR A 438 -43.56 6.50 24.24
C THR A 438 -44.39 5.61 23.34
N GLY A 439 -44.19 4.31 23.36
CA GLY A 439 -45.12 3.35 22.82
C GLY A 439 -44.56 2.02 22.35
N ALA A 440 -44.97 0.95 22.99
CA ALA A 440 -45.04 -0.45 22.59
C ALA A 440 -43.73 -1.13 22.11
N ALA A 441 -43.25 -2.11 22.88
CA ALA A 441 -42.20 -3.06 22.54
C ALA A 441 -42.58 -3.87 21.29
N THR A 442 -41.91 -3.61 20.19
CA THR A 442 -41.81 -4.52 19.04
C THR A 442 -40.82 -5.64 19.33
N PRO A 443 -41.04 -6.86 18.79
CA PRO A 443 -40.11 -7.97 18.99
C PRO A 443 -38.71 -7.59 18.49
N ALA A 444 -37.67 -7.99 19.23
CA ALA A 444 -36.28 -7.78 18.87
C ALA A 444 -36.03 -8.28 17.44
N GLU A 445 -35.65 -7.39 16.52
CA GLU A 445 -35.13 -7.77 15.21
C GLU A 445 -33.94 -8.70 15.39
N ALA A 446 -33.95 -9.81 14.66
CA ALA A 446 -32.81 -10.71 14.57
C ALA A 446 -31.55 -9.90 14.18
N PRO A 447 -30.37 -10.21 14.76
CA PRO A 447 -29.16 -9.46 14.45
C PRO A 447 -28.93 -9.48 12.94
N SER A 448 -28.88 -8.30 12.34
CA SER A 448 -28.55 -8.15 10.91
C SER A 448 -27.18 -8.78 10.68
N ALA A 449 -27.02 -9.54 9.57
CA ALA A 449 -25.75 -10.11 9.17
C ALA A 449 -24.63 -9.02 9.23
N PRO A 450 -23.43 -9.35 9.71
CA PRO A 450 -22.35 -8.38 9.83
C PRO A 450 -22.07 -7.75 8.46
N LYS A 451 -22.01 -6.41 8.41
CA LYS A 451 -21.68 -5.69 7.19
C LYS A 451 -20.23 -5.98 6.81
N PHE A 452 -19.98 -6.31 5.55
CA PHE A 452 -18.63 -6.48 5.02
C PHE A 452 -17.79 -5.21 5.26
N ASP A 453 -16.73 -5.32 6.06
CA ASP A 453 -15.75 -4.25 6.32
C ASP A 453 -14.33 -4.81 6.24
N PRO A 454 -13.63 -4.65 5.11
CA PRO A 454 -12.30 -5.23 4.91
C PRO A 454 -11.21 -4.57 5.78
N GLU A 455 -11.51 -3.45 6.42
CA GLU A 455 -10.56 -2.70 7.27
C GLU A 455 -10.86 -2.85 8.78
N GLU A 456 -11.80 -3.66 9.18
CA GLU A 456 -12.15 -3.84 10.60
C GLU A 456 -10.94 -4.24 11.45
N ASN A 457 -10.09 -5.13 10.93
CA ASN A 457 -8.88 -5.58 11.62
C ASN A 457 -7.68 -4.62 11.47
N THR A 458 -7.69 -3.74 10.50
CA THR A 458 -6.55 -2.83 10.25
C THR A 458 -6.72 -1.47 10.90
N ARG A 459 -7.94 -0.95 10.97
CA ARG A 459 -8.27 0.40 11.47
C ARG A 459 -7.75 0.69 12.89
N PRO A 460 -7.82 -0.22 13.88
CA PRO A 460 -7.32 0.06 15.22
C PRO A 460 -5.85 0.46 15.27
N PHE A 461 -5.02 -0.14 14.43
CA PHE A 461 -3.58 0.13 14.40
C PHE A 461 -3.20 1.53 13.87
N ASN A 462 -4.10 2.20 13.12
CA ASN A 462 -3.90 3.62 12.77
C ASN A 462 -4.13 4.50 13.99
N ALA A 463 -5.17 4.21 14.74
CA ALA A 463 -5.46 4.94 15.98
C ALA A 463 -4.33 4.77 17.00
N TYR A 464 -3.87 3.55 17.22
CA TYR A 464 -2.72 3.28 18.10
C TYR A 464 -1.39 3.88 17.58
N GLY A 465 -1.31 4.18 16.30
CA GLY A 465 -0.09 4.69 15.67
C GLY A 465 1.03 3.66 15.53
N LEU A 466 0.75 2.38 15.77
CA LEU A 466 1.75 1.29 15.77
C LEU A 466 2.29 0.99 14.36
N PRO A 467 3.56 0.57 14.21
CA PRO A 467 4.08 0.05 12.95
C PRO A 467 3.47 -1.31 12.65
N VAL A 468 3.01 -1.52 11.42
CA VAL A 468 2.35 -2.76 10.99
C VAL A 468 2.76 -3.14 9.59
N MET A 469 3.12 -4.39 9.40
CA MET A 469 3.40 -4.98 8.10
C MET A 469 2.35 -6.04 7.77
N SER A 470 1.70 -5.91 6.62
CA SER A 470 0.87 -6.96 6.02
C SER A 470 1.69 -7.73 5.00
N LEU A 471 1.58 -9.06 5.01
CA LEU A 471 2.26 -9.94 4.07
C LEU A 471 1.40 -11.19 3.79
N PRO A 472 1.59 -11.88 2.65
CA PRO A 472 0.81 -13.07 2.33
C PRO A 472 1.10 -14.20 3.33
N CYS A 473 0.03 -14.86 3.82
CA CYS A 473 0.12 -16.00 4.72
C CYS A 473 -0.54 -17.28 4.17
N GLY A 474 -1.16 -17.20 3.01
CA GLY A 474 -1.81 -18.31 2.33
C GLY A 474 -2.48 -17.85 1.05
N PHE A 475 -3.15 -18.80 0.43
CA PHE A 475 -3.95 -18.58 -0.77
C PHE A 475 -5.23 -19.42 -0.70
N THR A 476 -6.33 -18.88 -1.23
CA THR A 476 -7.58 -19.64 -1.39
C THR A 476 -7.42 -20.78 -2.40
N LYS A 477 -8.39 -21.66 -2.46
CA LYS A 477 -8.48 -22.72 -3.49
C LYS A 477 -8.49 -22.13 -4.91
N ASP A 478 -9.09 -20.96 -5.07
CA ASP A 478 -9.14 -20.24 -6.36
C ASP A 478 -7.88 -19.40 -6.62
N GLY A 479 -6.86 -19.49 -5.76
CA GLY A 479 -5.57 -18.82 -5.94
C GLY A 479 -5.53 -17.36 -5.52
N MET A 480 -6.52 -16.85 -4.80
CA MET A 480 -6.49 -15.48 -4.25
C MET A 480 -5.60 -15.42 -3.00
N PRO A 481 -4.77 -14.38 -2.86
CA PRO A 481 -3.93 -14.23 -1.68
C PRO A 481 -4.73 -13.94 -0.41
N ILE A 482 -4.21 -14.43 0.73
CA ILE A 482 -4.69 -14.12 2.08
C ILE A 482 -3.56 -13.45 2.84
N GLY A 483 -3.86 -12.33 3.51
CA GLY A 483 -2.88 -11.51 4.23
C GLY A 483 -2.95 -11.67 5.75
N MET A 484 -1.78 -11.71 6.38
CA MET A 484 -1.56 -11.57 7.81
C MET A 484 -0.88 -10.24 8.09
N GLN A 485 -1.20 -9.57 9.18
CA GLN A 485 -0.49 -8.39 9.65
C GLN A 485 0.28 -8.67 10.96
N ILE A 486 1.49 -8.13 11.02
CA ILE A 486 2.39 -8.17 12.18
C ILE A 486 2.60 -6.73 12.65
N SER A 487 2.31 -6.45 13.92
CA SER A 487 2.50 -5.14 14.54
C SER A 487 3.53 -5.20 15.66
N GLY A 488 4.33 -4.16 15.79
CA GLY A 488 5.28 -3.97 16.88
C GLY A 488 4.91 -2.78 17.78
N PRO A 489 5.68 -2.54 18.85
CA PRO A 489 5.55 -1.32 19.65
C PRO A 489 5.87 -0.07 18.81
N LEU A 490 5.46 1.11 19.28
CA LEU A 490 5.80 2.38 18.62
C LEU A 490 7.31 2.48 18.41
N PHE A 491 7.70 2.78 17.18
CA PHE A 491 9.09 2.82 16.70
C PHE A 491 9.83 1.46 16.75
N GLY A 492 9.08 0.36 16.84
CA GLY A 492 9.58 -1.02 16.81
C GLY A 492 9.55 -1.65 15.41
N GLU A 493 9.73 -0.87 14.35
CA GLU A 493 9.74 -1.36 12.97
C GLU A 493 10.73 -2.51 12.77
N VAL A 494 11.88 -2.50 13.47
CA VAL A 494 12.90 -3.56 13.37
C VAL A 494 12.34 -4.91 13.84
N ASN A 495 11.54 -4.96 14.91
CA ASN A 495 10.92 -6.19 15.41
C ASN A 495 9.91 -6.74 14.39
N VAL A 496 9.10 -5.84 13.80
CA VAL A 496 8.14 -6.20 12.75
C VAL A 496 8.85 -6.80 11.55
N ILE A 497 9.93 -6.17 11.09
CA ILE A 497 10.76 -6.65 9.97
C ILE A 497 11.38 -8.01 10.31
N ALA A 498 11.92 -8.19 11.52
CA ALA A 498 12.56 -9.44 11.92
C ALA A 498 11.60 -10.63 11.86
N LEU A 499 10.41 -10.50 12.44
CA LEU A 499 9.43 -11.58 12.44
C LEU A 499 8.85 -11.81 11.04
N ALA A 500 8.51 -10.74 10.30
CA ALA A 500 7.99 -10.84 8.95
C ALA A 500 8.98 -11.49 7.98
N HIS A 501 10.27 -11.13 8.07
CA HIS A 501 11.32 -11.75 7.25
C HIS A 501 11.49 -13.23 7.56
N ALA A 502 11.58 -13.61 8.83
CA ALA A 502 11.69 -15.02 9.22
C ALA A 502 10.49 -15.84 8.76
N TYR A 503 9.27 -15.29 8.82
CA TYR A 503 8.07 -15.94 8.29
C TYR A 503 8.14 -16.08 6.76
N GLN A 504 8.55 -15.02 6.05
CA GLN A 504 8.67 -15.02 4.60
C GLN A 504 9.66 -16.08 4.09
N GLU A 505 10.81 -16.24 4.76
CA GLU A 505 11.81 -17.28 4.45
C GLU A 505 11.29 -18.69 4.72
N ALA A 506 10.45 -18.86 5.76
CA ALA A 506 9.90 -20.17 6.13
C ALA A 506 8.76 -20.64 5.22
N THR A 507 8.11 -19.75 4.45
CA THR A 507 6.88 -20.06 3.71
C THR A 507 6.98 -19.86 2.21
N GLU A 508 7.83 -18.95 1.76
CA GLU A 508 8.02 -18.63 0.33
C GLU A 508 6.78 -18.17 -0.45
N TRP A 509 5.70 -17.73 0.25
CA TRP A 509 4.46 -17.24 -0.39
C TRP A 509 4.70 -16.10 -1.38
N HIS A 510 5.69 -15.24 -1.10
CA HIS A 510 6.11 -14.12 -1.95
C HIS A 510 6.67 -14.53 -3.32
N LYS A 511 7.03 -15.80 -3.51
CA LYS A 511 7.53 -16.33 -4.80
C LYS A 511 6.38 -16.62 -5.79
N ARG A 512 5.15 -16.71 -5.31
CA ARG A 512 3.99 -16.88 -6.19
C ARG A 512 3.74 -15.60 -6.99
N LYS A 513 3.30 -15.78 -8.24
CA LYS A 513 3.04 -14.68 -9.18
C LYS A 513 1.58 -14.76 -9.65
N PRO A 514 0.95 -13.59 -9.91
CA PRO A 514 -0.37 -13.58 -10.54
C PRO A 514 -0.37 -14.35 -11.84
N PRO A 515 -1.46 -15.10 -12.15
CA PRO A 515 -1.56 -15.92 -13.36
C PRO A 515 -1.87 -15.12 -14.64
N LEU A 516 -1.98 -13.80 -14.52
CA LEU A 516 -2.39 -12.88 -15.58
C LEU A 516 -1.45 -12.95 -16.79
N GLN A 517 -2.01 -13.20 -17.98
CA GLN A 517 -1.30 -13.27 -19.25
C GLN A 517 -1.56 -12.02 -20.12
N PRO A 518 -0.65 -11.71 -21.09
CA PRO A 518 -0.84 -10.57 -21.99
C PRO A 518 -2.12 -10.63 -22.83
N ASP A 519 -2.66 -11.80 -23.12
CA ASP A 519 -3.88 -12.02 -23.89
C ASP A 519 -5.15 -12.21 -23.04
N THR A 520 -5.04 -12.23 -21.71
CA THR A 520 -6.20 -12.34 -20.81
C THR A 520 -7.21 -11.23 -21.10
N LYS A 521 -8.47 -11.59 -21.29
CA LYS A 521 -9.56 -10.64 -21.53
C LYS A 521 -9.98 -9.97 -20.22
N VAL A 522 -10.23 -8.67 -20.28
CA VAL A 522 -10.79 -7.91 -19.16
C VAL A 522 -12.28 -8.18 -19.08
N PRO A 523 -12.82 -8.57 -17.90
CA PRO A 523 -14.26 -8.75 -17.70
C PRO A 523 -15.02 -7.44 -17.96
N VAL A 524 -16.14 -7.55 -18.68
CA VAL A 524 -17.03 -6.41 -18.95
C VAL A 524 -17.91 -6.19 -17.73
N LEU A 525 -17.96 -4.95 -17.24
CA LEU A 525 -18.86 -4.56 -16.16
C LEU A 525 -20.31 -4.52 -16.65
N SER A 526 -21.26 -4.85 -15.78
CA SER A 526 -22.68 -4.67 -16.06
C SER A 526 -23.01 -3.19 -16.31
N LYS A 527 -24.13 -2.90 -17.04
CA LYS A 527 -24.53 -1.51 -17.32
C LYS A 527 -24.67 -0.68 -16.05
N THR A 528 -25.22 -1.26 -14.98
CA THR A 528 -25.42 -0.59 -13.68
C THR A 528 -24.08 -0.22 -13.02
N ALA A 529 -23.07 -1.05 -13.18
CA ALA A 529 -21.73 -0.77 -12.65
C ALA A 529 -20.95 0.23 -13.53
N SER A 530 -21.13 0.21 -14.85
CA SER A 530 -20.47 1.16 -15.76
C SER A 530 -20.98 2.60 -15.62
N GLU A 531 -22.26 2.80 -15.30
CA GLU A 531 -22.84 4.13 -15.04
C GLU A 531 -22.29 4.81 -13.77
N GLN A 532 -21.70 4.03 -12.85
CA GLN A 532 -21.08 4.56 -11.63
C GLN A 532 -19.61 4.92 -11.79
N THR A 533 -19.00 4.59 -12.91
CA THR A 533 -17.57 4.89 -13.20
C THR A 533 -17.37 5.99 -14.23
N GLY A 534 -18.44 6.77 -14.56
CA GLY A 534 -18.35 7.92 -15.48
C GLY A 534 -17.93 7.55 -16.91
N GLY A 535 -18.33 6.34 -17.40
CA GLY A 535 -17.93 5.73 -18.66
C GLY A 535 -18.22 6.52 -19.93
#